data_7969b9f6d9329fec569406aea9720ff2
#
_entry.id   7969b9f6d9329fec569406aea9720ff2
#
_cell.length_a   1.000
_cell.length_b   1.000
_cell.length_c   1.000
_cell.angle_alpha   90.00
_cell.angle_beta   90.00
_cell.angle_gamma   90.00
#
_symmetry.space_group_name_H-M   'P 1'
#
loop_
_entity.id
_entity.type
_entity.pdbx_description
1 polymer ?
#
loop_
_entity_poly.entity_id
_entity_poly.type
_entity_poly.pdbx_seq_one_letter_code
_entity_poly.pdbx_strand_id
1 'polypeptide(L)'
;MTELLIRKSIDVDAPVETLWTILTDSEFIRQYMFGCNAETDWKPGSPLLWRGAADGVVYVKGHVVEVDSPRHLAYTIFDPNSKLADIPANYLTMSYDLKGRGNDGSILEITQGDFATVEDGQNRYQHSLDGDDSVLQGIKKLAEAEAKSSVGG
;
A
#
# COMPACT_ATOMS: atom_id res chain seq x y z
N MET A 1 -1.86 3.15 26.57
CA MET A 1 -1.26 4.04 25.59
C MET A 1 -2.12 4.08 24.34
N THR A 2 -2.24 5.26 23.77
CA THR A 2 -3.08 5.44 22.60
C THR A 2 -2.32 5.08 21.33
N GLU A 3 -2.89 4.23 20.52
CA GLU A 3 -2.33 3.92 19.20
C GLU A 3 -2.41 5.14 18.29
N LEU A 4 -1.40 5.32 17.44
CA LEU A 4 -1.40 6.36 16.40
C LEU A 4 -1.52 5.69 15.04
N LEU A 5 -2.76 5.49 14.59
CA LEU A 5 -3.06 4.84 13.31
C LEU A 5 -3.67 5.85 12.35
N ILE A 6 -3.29 5.72 11.07
CA ILE A 6 -3.96 6.43 9.99
C ILE A 6 -4.86 5.42 9.29
N ARG A 7 -6.14 5.73 9.19
CA ARG A 7 -7.12 4.91 8.48
C ARG A 7 -7.80 5.75 7.42
N LYS A 8 -7.82 5.22 6.21
CA LYS A 8 -8.49 5.87 5.08
C LYS A 8 -9.29 4.82 4.34
N SER A 9 -10.45 5.20 3.83
CA SER A 9 -11.23 4.30 3.00
C SER A 9 -11.73 5.04 1.77
N ILE A 10 -11.94 4.31 0.69
CA ILE A 10 -12.39 4.88 -0.57
C ILE A 10 -13.26 3.85 -1.30
N ASP A 11 -14.34 4.32 -1.92
CA ASP A 11 -15.18 3.48 -2.77
C ASP A 11 -14.54 3.37 -4.15
N VAL A 12 -14.53 2.16 -4.70
CA VAL A 12 -13.95 1.88 -6.01
C VAL A 12 -14.98 1.14 -6.85
N ASP A 13 -15.23 1.63 -8.07
CA ASP A 13 -16.17 1.01 -9.00
C ASP A 13 -15.49 -0.10 -9.81
N ALA A 14 -14.98 -1.10 -9.08
CA ALA A 14 -14.32 -2.27 -9.64
C ALA A 14 -14.46 -3.43 -8.65
N PRO A 15 -14.49 -4.70 -9.15
CA PRO A 15 -14.53 -5.86 -8.26
C PRO A 15 -13.25 -5.98 -7.43
N VAL A 16 -13.33 -6.69 -6.30
CA VAL A 16 -12.17 -6.88 -5.43
C VAL A 16 -10.99 -7.56 -6.15
N GLU A 17 -11.28 -8.47 -7.08
CA GLU A 17 -10.25 -9.17 -7.86
C GLU A 17 -9.44 -8.20 -8.72
N THR A 18 -10.11 -7.26 -9.37
CA THR A 18 -9.46 -6.21 -10.17
C THR A 18 -8.61 -5.32 -9.27
N LEU A 19 -9.18 -4.90 -8.16
CA LEU A 19 -8.48 -4.05 -7.19
C LEU A 19 -7.23 -4.75 -6.64
N TRP A 20 -7.34 -6.06 -6.35
CA TRP A 20 -6.20 -6.85 -5.90
C TRP A 20 -5.06 -6.86 -6.92
N THR A 21 -5.41 -7.02 -8.20
CA THR A 21 -4.43 -6.99 -9.29
C THR A 21 -3.69 -5.65 -9.32
N ILE A 22 -4.41 -4.54 -9.16
CA ILE A 22 -3.79 -3.20 -9.12
C ILE A 22 -2.78 -3.11 -7.97
N LEU A 23 -3.10 -3.71 -6.82
CA LEU A 23 -2.24 -3.63 -5.63
C LEU A 23 -0.99 -4.50 -5.73
N THR A 24 -1.01 -5.58 -6.50
CA THR A 24 0.07 -6.59 -6.48
C THR A 24 0.82 -6.76 -7.79
N ASP A 25 0.34 -6.19 -8.89
CA ASP A 25 1.00 -6.29 -10.20
C ASP A 25 1.92 -5.09 -10.42
N SER A 26 3.21 -5.34 -10.69
CA SER A 26 4.21 -4.29 -10.86
C SER A 26 3.88 -3.30 -11.99
N GLU A 27 3.21 -3.75 -13.04
CA GLU A 27 2.82 -2.87 -14.12
C GLU A 27 1.92 -1.73 -13.63
N PHE A 28 1.00 -2.04 -12.72
CA PHE A 28 0.12 -1.03 -12.13
C PHE A 28 0.79 -0.29 -10.98
N ILE A 29 1.56 -1.00 -10.17
CA ILE A 29 2.27 -0.41 -9.02
C ILE A 29 3.14 0.77 -9.46
N ARG A 30 3.88 0.63 -10.56
CA ARG A 30 4.72 1.72 -11.08
C ARG A 30 3.90 2.99 -11.35
N GLN A 31 2.65 2.85 -11.72
CA GLN A 31 1.81 3.99 -12.09
C GLN A 31 1.31 4.77 -10.88
N TYR A 32 1.03 4.11 -9.76
CA TYR A 32 0.54 4.82 -8.57
C TYR A 32 1.59 5.00 -7.47
N MET A 33 2.74 4.36 -7.59
CA MET A 33 3.84 4.47 -6.61
C MET A 33 5.04 5.20 -7.19
N PHE A 34 4.77 6.28 -7.90
CA PHE A 34 5.79 7.23 -8.38
C PHE A 34 6.93 6.57 -9.16
N GLY A 35 6.61 5.59 -9.98
CA GLY A 35 7.59 4.91 -10.82
C GLY A 35 8.37 3.81 -10.14
N CYS A 36 7.96 3.37 -8.95
CA CYS A 36 8.63 2.27 -8.24
C CYS A 36 8.03 0.92 -8.59
N ASN A 37 8.90 -0.08 -8.71
CA ASN A 37 8.50 -1.48 -8.75
C ASN A 37 8.46 -2.03 -7.33
N ALA A 38 7.53 -2.96 -7.07
CA ALA A 38 7.54 -3.75 -5.84
C ALA A 38 8.24 -5.07 -6.14
N GLU A 39 9.39 -5.29 -5.52
CA GLU A 39 10.17 -6.52 -5.70
C GLU A 39 9.86 -7.48 -4.56
N THR A 40 9.00 -8.46 -4.83
CA THR A 40 8.58 -9.47 -3.86
C THR A 40 7.81 -10.58 -4.57
N ASP A 41 7.64 -11.72 -3.90
CA ASP A 41 6.77 -12.80 -4.39
C ASP A 41 5.38 -12.79 -3.73
N TRP A 42 5.10 -11.79 -2.89
CA TRP A 42 3.84 -11.62 -2.16
C TRP A 42 3.50 -12.80 -1.25
N LYS A 43 4.50 -13.44 -0.68
CA LYS A 43 4.31 -14.51 0.32
C LYS A 43 4.66 -14.00 1.71
N PRO A 44 3.93 -14.40 2.75
CA PRO A 44 4.26 -13.99 4.10
C PRO A 44 5.72 -14.29 4.45
N GLY A 45 6.41 -13.30 5.01
CA GLY A 45 7.82 -13.40 5.37
C GLY A 45 8.79 -13.01 4.27
N SER A 46 8.33 -12.84 3.03
CA SER A 46 9.21 -12.46 1.92
C SER A 46 9.64 -11.01 2.00
N PRO A 47 10.88 -10.69 1.61
CA PRO A 47 11.30 -9.30 1.50
C PRO A 47 10.45 -8.54 0.49
N LEU A 48 10.29 -7.24 0.73
CA LEU A 48 9.57 -6.34 -0.17
C LEU A 48 10.39 -5.09 -0.33
N LEU A 49 10.79 -4.79 -1.57
CA LEU A 49 11.57 -3.60 -1.90
C LEU A 49 10.80 -2.76 -2.91
N TRP A 50 10.70 -1.46 -2.62
CA TRP A 50 10.13 -0.49 -3.54
C TRP A 50 11.30 0.23 -4.22
N ARG A 51 11.63 -0.20 -5.44
CA ARG A 51 12.79 0.27 -6.17
C ARG A 51 12.37 1.13 -7.36
N GLY A 52 12.97 2.31 -7.50
CA GLY A 52 12.71 3.15 -8.65
C GLY A 52 13.10 2.45 -9.95
N ALA A 53 12.18 2.39 -10.91
CA ALA A 53 12.44 1.72 -12.20
C ALA A 53 13.48 2.47 -13.02
N ALA A 54 13.53 3.80 -12.90
CA ALA A 54 14.43 4.64 -13.69
C ALA A 54 15.83 4.76 -13.10
N ASP A 55 15.94 4.78 -11.76
CA ASP A 55 17.22 5.07 -11.07
C ASP A 55 17.78 3.90 -10.26
N GLY A 56 16.99 2.84 -10.06
CA GLY A 56 17.43 1.67 -9.30
C GLY A 56 17.53 1.90 -7.80
N VAL A 57 17.08 3.03 -7.29
CA VAL A 57 17.19 3.36 -5.87
C VAL A 57 16.08 2.67 -5.08
N VAL A 58 16.42 2.07 -3.94
CA VAL A 58 15.43 1.52 -3.01
C VAL A 58 14.90 2.66 -2.14
N TYR A 59 13.65 3.04 -2.35
CA TYR A 59 13.02 4.13 -1.60
C TYR A 59 12.34 3.65 -0.33
N VAL A 60 11.82 2.42 -0.34
CA VAL A 60 11.14 1.82 0.81
C VAL A 60 11.49 0.34 0.83
N LYS A 61 11.64 -0.22 2.02
CA LYS A 61 11.85 -1.65 2.19
C LYS A 61 11.05 -2.18 3.36
N GLY A 62 10.83 -3.48 3.39
CA GLY A 62 10.12 -4.16 4.46
C GLY A 62 9.96 -5.62 4.12
N HIS A 63 8.89 -6.21 4.62
CA HIS A 63 8.55 -7.60 4.31
C HIS A 63 7.04 -7.79 4.32
N VAL A 64 6.58 -8.81 3.61
CA VAL A 64 5.16 -9.17 3.58
C VAL A 64 4.80 -9.85 4.89
N VAL A 65 3.72 -9.42 5.52
CA VAL A 65 3.25 -9.95 6.82
C VAL A 65 2.11 -10.93 6.62
N GLU A 66 1.07 -10.51 5.90
CA GLU A 66 -0.12 -11.33 5.65
C GLU A 66 -0.62 -11.15 4.23
N VAL A 67 -1.08 -12.22 3.63
CA VAL A 67 -1.71 -12.20 2.31
C VAL A 67 -2.92 -13.13 2.34
N ASP A 68 -4.11 -12.58 2.12
CA ASP A 68 -5.35 -13.34 1.96
C ASP A 68 -6.05 -12.79 0.71
N SER A 69 -5.62 -13.29 -0.45
CA SER A 69 -6.11 -12.81 -1.74
C SER A 69 -7.57 -13.19 -1.96
N PRO A 70 -8.41 -12.30 -2.43
CA PRO A 70 -8.19 -10.89 -2.79
C PRO A 70 -8.69 -9.90 -1.73
N ARG A 71 -8.64 -10.23 -0.45
CA ARG A 71 -9.31 -9.50 0.62
C ARG A 71 -8.40 -8.70 1.54
N HIS A 72 -7.18 -9.19 1.79
CA HIS A 72 -6.32 -8.59 2.80
C HIS A 72 -4.86 -8.73 2.44
N LEU A 73 -4.13 -7.63 2.58
CA LEU A 73 -2.69 -7.58 2.35
C LEU A 73 -2.07 -6.69 3.42
N ALA A 74 -1.04 -7.19 4.09
CA ALA A 74 -0.28 -6.40 5.06
C ALA A 74 1.21 -6.59 4.84
N TYR A 75 1.95 -5.49 4.91
CA TYR A 75 3.41 -5.51 4.82
C TYR A 75 4.00 -4.39 5.65
N THR A 76 5.29 -4.53 5.99
CA THR A 76 6.00 -3.47 6.72
C THR A 76 6.71 -2.55 5.76
N ILE A 77 6.94 -1.31 6.19
CA ILE A 77 7.63 -0.30 5.40
C ILE A 77 8.65 0.44 6.26
N PHE A 78 9.79 0.76 5.66
CA PHE A 78 10.85 1.55 6.27
C PHE A 78 11.61 2.29 5.16
N ASP A 79 11.91 3.57 5.37
CA ASP A 79 12.72 4.34 4.43
C ASP A 79 14.20 4.14 4.74
N PRO A 80 14.94 3.37 3.91
CA PRO A 80 16.36 3.10 4.17
C PRO A 80 17.25 4.33 3.98
N ASN A 81 16.70 5.41 3.40
CA ASN A 81 17.43 6.66 3.20
C ASN A 81 17.19 7.66 4.33
N SER A 82 16.36 7.29 5.31
CA SER A 82 16.11 8.12 6.48
C SER A 82 17.29 8.03 7.46
N LYS A 83 17.28 8.90 8.47
CA LYS A 83 18.30 8.90 9.53
C LYS A 83 17.96 7.93 10.66
N LEU A 84 16.83 7.26 10.58
CA LEU A 84 16.38 6.33 11.61
C LEU A 84 17.17 5.02 11.54
N ALA A 85 17.35 4.37 12.70
CA ALA A 85 17.99 3.07 12.74
C ALA A 85 17.12 2.03 12.03
N ASP A 86 17.76 1.16 11.25
CA ASP A 86 17.09 0.06 10.56
C ASP A 86 16.91 -1.11 11.52
N ILE A 87 15.90 -1.01 12.36
CA ILE A 87 15.53 -2.03 13.34
C ILE A 87 14.02 -2.27 13.24
N PRO A 88 13.54 -3.48 13.57
CA PRO A 88 12.12 -3.80 13.43
C PRO A 88 11.18 -2.81 14.11
N ALA A 89 11.59 -2.24 15.25
CA ALA A 89 10.77 -1.28 15.98
C ALA A 89 10.49 0.01 15.20
N ASN A 90 11.29 0.31 14.17
CA ASN A 90 11.10 1.52 13.36
C ASN A 90 10.32 1.29 12.08
N TYR A 91 9.91 0.05 11.83
CA TYR A 91 9.08 -0.29 10.66
C TYR A 91 7.61 -0.04 10.98
N LEU A 92 6.91 0.53 10.02
CA LEU A 92 5.46 0.72 10.10
C LEU A 92 4.78 -0.39 9.31
N THR A 93 3.55 -0.73 9.69
CA THR A 93 2.75 -1.71 8.97
C THR A 93 1.70 -1.00 8.12
N MET A 94 1.61 -1.40 6.85
CA MET A 94 0.55 -1.00 5.94
C MET A 94 -0.38 -2.18 5.76
N SER A 95 -1.68 -1.96 5.94
CA SER A 95 -2.69 -2.98 5.72
C SER A 95 -3.72 -2.49 4.71
N TYR A 96 -4.10 -3.36 3.79
CA TYR A 96 -5.14 -3.11 2.80
C TYR A 96 -6.25 -4.14 3.02
N ASP A 97 -7.47 -3.65 3.24
CA ASP A 97 -8.65 -4.51 3.36
C ASP A 97 -9.61 -4.19 2.22
N LEU A 98 -9.98 -5.21 1.46
CA LEU A 98 -10.83 -5.08 0.29
C LEU A 98 -12.16 -5.77 0.57
N LYS A 99 -13.24 -5.00 0.51
CA LYS A 99 -14.60 -5.50 0.74
C LYS A 99 -15.46 -5.29 -0.49
N GLY A 100 -16.28 -6.28 -0.82
CA GLY A 100 -17.23 -6.15 -1.91
C GLY A 100 -18.33 -5.14 -1.57
N ARG A 101 -18.74 -4.35 -2.56
CA ARG A 101 -19.83 -3.39 -2.45
C ARG A 101 -20.75 -3.62 -3.65
N GLY A 102 -21.89 -4.23 -3.41
CA GLY A 102 -22.78 -4.61 -4.51
C GLY A 102 -22.14 -5.68 -5.39
N ASN A 103 -22.47 -5.69 -6.67
CA ASN A 103 -22.01 -6.74 -7.58
C ASN A 103 -20.65 -6.44 -8.21
N ASP A 104 -20.36 -5.16 -8.46
CA ASP A 104 -19.18 -4.78 -9.24
C ASP A 104 -18.31 -3.71 -8.57
N GLY A 105 -18.59 -3.41 -7.32
CA GLY A 105 -17.85 -2.39 -6.58
C GLY A 105 -17.09 -2.95 -5.41
N SER A 106 -16.22 -2.12 -4.84
CA SER A 106 -15.40 -2.47 -3.68
C SER A 106 -15.23 -1.26 -2.77
N ILE A 107 -14.89 -1.55 -1.53
CA ILE A 107 -14.41 -0.54 -0.58
C ILE A 107 -12.98 -0.93 -0.25
N LEU A 108 -12.04 -0.02 -0.46
CA LEU A 108 -10.65 -0.19 -0.08
C LEU A 108 -10.40 0.56 1.21
N GLU A 109 -9.97 -0.14 2.24
CA GLU A 109 -9.58 0.46 3.51
C GLU A 109 -8.08 0.28 3.71
N ILE A 110 -7.38 1.38 3.98
CA ILE A 110 -5.94 1.37 4.24
C ILE A 110 -5.70 1.76 5.69
N THR A 111 -4.88 0.99 6.40
CA THR A 111 -4.45 1.30 7.75
C THR A 111 -2.93 1.37 7.77
N GLN A 112 -2.38 2.44 8.37
CA GLN A 112 -0.93 2.63 8.50
C GLN A 112 -0.59 2.92 9.95
N GLY A 113 0.39 2.23 10.49
CA GLY A 113 0.87 2.44 11.85
C GLY A 113 1.61 1.22 12.41
N ASP A 114 1.82 1.11 13.67
CA ASP A 114 1.46 2.08 14.72
C ASP A 114 2.59 3.10 14.88
N PHE A 115 2.29 4.38 14.71
CA PHE A 115 3.28 5.45 14.85
C PHE A 115 3.68 5.70 16.31
N ALA A 116 2.88 5.22 17.27
CA ALA A 116 3.17 5.40 18.69
C ALA A 116 4.39 4.58 19.14
N THR A 117 4.74 3.52 18.40
CA THR A 117 5.81 2.59 18.77
C THR A 117 7.13 2.84 18.05
N VAL A 118 7.16 3.76 17.07
CA VAL A 118 8.35 4.02 16.27
C VAL A 118 9.05 5.30 16.71
N GLU A 119 10.36 5.38 16.46
CA GLU A 119 11.13 6.58 16.72
C GLU A 119 10.60 7.74 15.88
N ASP A 120 10.53 8.92 16.48
CA ASP A 120 9.99 10.13 15.87
C ASP A 120 8.54 9.94 15.39
N GLY A 121 7.80 9.08 16.09
CA GLY A 121 6.47 8.63 15.66
C GLY A 121 5.47 9.74 15.49
N GLN A 122 5.44 10.72 16.43
CA GLN A 122 4.49 11.81 16.34
C GLN A 122 4.70 12.67 15.10
N ASN A 123 5.93 12.98 14.76
CA ASN A 123 6.26 13.76 13.56
C ASN A 123 5.97 12.96 12.29
N ARG A 124 6.31 11.68 12.30
CA ARG A 124 6.02 10.80 11.16
C ARG A 124 4.53 10.66 10.91
N TYR A 125 3.75 10.53 11.99
CA TYR A 125 2.30 10.46 11.95
C TYR A 125 1.72 11.75 11.34
N GLN A 126 2.15 12.90 11.85
CA GLN A 126 1.66 14.20 11.36
C GLN A 126 2.03 14.42 9.90
N HIS A 127 3.25 14.08 9.53
CA HIS A 127 3.72 14.19 8.15
C HIS A 127 2.88 13.32 7.19
N SER A 128 2.56 12.10 7.60
CA SER A 128 1.73 11.20 6.80
C SER A 128 0.28 11.69 6.71
N LEU A 129 -0.27 12.27 7.80
CA LEU A 129 -1.61 12.85 7.78
C LEU A 129 -1.70 14.05 6.82
N ASP A 130 -0.64 14.86 6.77
CA ASP A 130 -0.61 16.05 5.93
C ASP A 130 -0.32 15.73 4.47
N GLY A 131 0.06 14.49 4.17
CA GLY A 131 0.27 14.03 2.80
C GLY A 131 -1.03 13.99 2.02
N ASP A 132 -0.92 14.06 0.69
CA ASP A 132 -2.11 13.97 -0.15
C ASP A 132 -2.54 12.52 -0.35
N ASP A 133 -3.70 12.32 -0.99
CA ASP A 133 -4.28 11.01 -1.25
C ASP A 133 -3.95 10.51 -2.66
N SER A 134 -2.86 10.98 -3.26
CA SER A 134 -2.53 10.64 -4.65
C SER A 134 -2.39 9.15 -4.89
N VAL A 135 -1.83 8.40 -3.94
CA VAL A 135 -1.72 6.93 -4.05
C VAL A 135 -3.11 6.28 -4.08
N LEU A 136 -3.99 6.64 -3.14
CA LEU A 136 -5.35 6.12 -3.10
C LEU A 136 -6.13 6.46 -4.37
N GLN A 137 -6.04 7.70 -4.81
CA GLN A 137 -6.73 8.14 -6.03
C GLN A 137 -6.17 7.43 -7.26
N GLY A 138 -4.87 7.20 -7.30
CA GLY A 138 -4.23 6.46 -8.37
C GLY A 138 -4.71 5.01 -8.44
N ILE A 139 -4.79 4.34 -7.30
CA ILE A 139 -5.30 2.97 -7.20
C ILE A 139 -6.74 2.91 -7.72
N LYS A 140 -7.60 3.81 -7.24
CA LYS A 140 -9.00 3.88 -7.65
C LYS A 140 -9.12 4.08 -9.17
N LYS A 141 -8.40 5.05 -9.70
CA LYS A 141 -8.44 5.38 -11.12
C LYS A 141 -8.02 4.20 -11.99
N LEU A 142 -6.94 3.52 -11.63
CA LEU A 142 -6.45 2.36 -12.36
C LEU A 142 -7.43 1.19 -12.30
N ALA A 143 -7.98 0.91 -11.11
CA ALA A 143 -8.92 -0.19 -10.94
C ALA A 143 -10.20 0.04 -11.73
N GLU A 144 -10.73 1.25 -11.71
CA GLU A 144 -11.96 1.58 -12.44
C GLU A 144 -11.74 1.54 -13.94
N ALA A 145 -10.57 1.98 -14.43
CA ALA A 145 -10.23 1.90 -15.85
C ALA A 145 -10.08 0.45 -16.29
N GLU A 146 -9.44 -0.39 -15.48
CA GLU A 146 -9.25 -1.80 -15.78
C GLU A 146 -10.58 -2.56 -15.81
N ALA A 147 -11.47 -2.26 -14.86
CA ALA A 147 -12.80 -2.85 -14.81
C ALA A 147 -13.63 -2.51 -16.07
N LYS A 148 -13.56 -1.26 -16.52
CA LYS A 148 -14.25 -0.83 -17.75
C LYS A 148 -13.69 -1.52 -18.98
N SER A 149 -12.36 -1.68 -19.03
CA SER A 149 -11.69 -2.36 -20.13
C SER A 149 -12.13 -3.83 -20.23
N SER A 150 -12.25 -4.51 -19.09
CA SER A 150 -12.68 -5.91 -19.02
C SER A 150 -14.12 -6.09 -19.48
N VAL A 151 -15.00 -5.16 -19.09
CA VAL A 151 -16.44 -5.23 -19.45
C VAL A 151 -16.66 -4.85 -20.91
N GLY A 152 -15.86 -3.91 -21.41
CA GLY A 152 -15.99 -3.44 -22.78
C GLY A 152 -15.37 -4.32 -23.84
N GLY A 153 -14.69 -5.40 -23.40
CA GLY A 153 -13.98 -6.30 -24.30
C GLY A 153 -14.86 -7.29 -25.02
#